data_aba8798faa6c08580d588498f39ae4b9
#
_entry.id   aba8798faa6c08580d588498f39ae4b9
#
_cell.length_a   1.000
_cell.length_b   1.000
_cell.length_c   1.000
_cell.angle_alpha   90.00
_cell.angle_beta   90.00
_cell.angle_gamma   90.00
#
_symmetry.space_group_name_H-M   'P 1'
#
loop_
_entity.id
_entity.type
_entity.pdbx_description
1 polymer ?
#
loop_
_entity_poly.entity_id
_entity_poly.type
_entity_poly.pdbx_seq_one_letter_code
_entity_poly.pdbx_strand_id
1 'polypeptide(L)'
;MNAELKIARPLRGEVRPRSAVSGGVGLVGIVGLLAWVVVARIYGFSGPRASLCAVAACAAPMLVWSVLVDKVHLSPSNGIDWHSAPRPLPQSADTSFVKLAGLWATWAAIAFLYCMGRWYWQEPYLFSMRMFALAAVPLVVASIPYLLWMDRRLKEPRDGAWHLGCLLLGRPFQREMVYEHLRCWTIKGFFLAFMLAIVPGNWFGVVAPTTAEISTNIVRLTQWLIVAMFMFDTTFATVGYVFTMKPLDAHIRSANPYAAGWMAALICYPPFVMMGGNGPLNYRYATLGEDGWGHWFGGHPALLVAWGAVLVALTAIYAWATVAFGPRFSNLTHRGILTHGPYSWTKHPAYLSKNVFWWLSTLPFFVTTGNINDSIRNTFVLCVVNGVYYWRARTEERHLMADPAYRDYAAWAAEHAPITRLLTRLGRMVPRRSAQIAIAAE
;
A
#
# COMPACT_ATOMS: atom_id res chain seq x y z
N MET A 1 -13.72 27.24 45.90
CA MET A 1 -14.69 26.18 45.52
C MET A 1 -14.61 26.06 44.02
N ASN A 2 -13.57 25.34 43.53
CA ASN A 2 -13.30 25.17 42.10
C ASN A 2 -14.00 23.88 41.63
N ALA A 3 -15.06 24.05 40.88
CA ALA A 3 -15.71 22.96 40.19
C ALA A 3 -14.86 22.60 38.97
N GLU A 4 -13.99 21.59 39.10
CA GLU A 4 -13.37 20.93 37.96
C GLU A 4 -14.45 20.32 37.08
N LEU A 5 -14.74 20.94 35.94
CA LEU A 5 -15.53 20.32 34.88
C LEU A 5 -14.78 19.07 34.45
N LYS A 6 -15.17 17.91 34.99
CA LYS A 6 -14.80 16.61 34.41
C LYS A 6 -15.41 16.52 33.02
N ILE A 7 -14.64 16.92 31.98
CA ILE A 7 -15.00 16.63 30.61
C ILE A 7 -15.02 15.09 30.53
N ALA A 8 -16.20 14.52 30.52
CA ALA A 8 -16.40 13.08 30.35
C ALA A 8 -15.71 12.67 29.02
N ARG A 9 -14.74 11.77 29.08
CA ARG A 9 -14.19 11.20 27.86
C ARG A 9 -15.34 10.51 27.12
N PRO A 10 -15.55 10.82 25.81
CA PRO A 10 -16.60 10.15 25.04
C PRO A 10 -16.40 8.64 25.12
N LEU A 11 -17.51 7.91 25.18
CA LEU A 11 -17.48 6.45 25.19
C LEU A 11 -16.74 5.96 23.92
N ARG A 12 -16.02 4.86 24.04
CA ARG A 12 -15.22 4.30 22.96
C ARG A 12 -16.11 3.98 21.76
N GLY A 13 -15.83 4.59 20.59
CA GLY A 13 -16.59 4.39 19.36
C GLY A 13 -17.61 5.51 19.02
N GLU A 14 -17.92 6.45 19.93
CA GLU A 14 -18.87 7.54 19.64
C GLU A 14 -18.32 8.57 18.65
N VAL A 15 -17.03 8.87 18.72
CA VAL A 15 -16.38 9.86 17.85
C VAL A 15 -15.39 9.18 16.89
N ARG A 16 -15.49 9.53 15.60
CA ARG A 16 -14.54 9.06 14.60
C ARG A 16 -13.16 9.62 14.89
N PRO A 17 -12.12 8.77 15.09
CA PRO A 17 -10.77 9.23 15.28
C PRO A 17 -10.26 10.07 14.09
N ARG A 18 -9.38 11.02 14.38
CA ARG A 18 -8.75 11.85 13.33
C ARG A 18 -7.91 10.97 12.42
N SER A 19 -8.06 11.16 11.12
CA SER A 19 -7.24 10.46 10.13
C SER A 19 -5.79 10.95 10.15
N ALA A 20 -4.84 10.02 9.98
CA ALA A 20 -3.42 10.33 9.94
C ALA A 20 -3.00 11.12 8.68
N VAL A 21 -3.82 11.09 7.62
CA VAL A 21 -3.63 11.84 6.36
C VAL A 21 -4.90 12.64 6.11
N SER A 22 -4.80 13.86 5.61
CA SER A 22 -5.95 14.65 5.17
C SER A 22 -6.38 14.25 3.75
N GLY A 23 -7.68 14.45 3.44
CA GLY A 23 -8.21 14.15 2.10
C GLY A 23 -7.59 15.04 1.00
N GLY A 24 -7.14 16.24 1.36
CA GLY A 24 -6.49 17.16 0.42
C GLY A 24 -5.21 16.63 -0.19
N VAL A 25 -4.42 15.87 0.57
CA VAL A 25 -3.17 15.26 0.08
C VAL A 25 -3.41 14.36 -1.12
N GLY A 26 -4.41 13.47 -1.05
CA GLY A 26 -4.76 12.60 -2.17
C GLY A 26 -5.23 13.39 -3.40
N LEU A 27 -6.07 14.41 -3.17
CA LEU A 27 -6.61 15.24 -4.26
C LEU A 27 -5.50 15.97 -5.04
N VAL A 28 -4.58 16.65 -4.36
CA VAL A 28 -3.49 17.36 -5.03
C VAL A 28 -2.53 16.40 -5.76
N GLY A 29 -2.33 15.19 -5.23
CA GLY A 29 -1.58 14.14 -5.92
C GLY A 29 -2.25 13.70 -7.22
N ILE A 30 -3.57 13.50 -7.23
CA ILE A 30 -4.35 13.20 -8.45
C ILE A 30 -4.21 14.34 -9.46
N VAL A 31 -4.39 15.61 -9.04
CA VAL A 31 -4.27 16.76 -9.92
C VAL A 31 -2.89 16.82 -10.57
N GLY A 32 -1.82 16.66 -9.79
CA GLY A 32 -0.45 16.63 -10.32
C GLY A 32 -0.22 15.51 -11.34
N LEU A 33 -0.71 14.30 -11.02
CA LEU A 33 -0.61 13.15 -11.93
C LEU A 33 -1.41 13.36 -13.21
N LEU A 34 -2.64 13.85 -13.14
CA LEU A 34 -3.47 14.14 -14.31
C LEU A 34 -2.86 15.23 -15.20
N ALA A 35 -2.31 16.30 -14.59
CA ALA A 35 -1.58 17.32 -15.33
C ALA A 35 -0.43 16.72 -16.14
N TRP A 36 0.34 15.80 -15.54
CA TRP A 36 1.41 15.11 -16.25
C TRP A 36 0.90 14.15 -17.34
N VAL A 37 -0.22 13.46 -17.12
CA VAL A 37 -0.87 12.63 -18.16
C VAL A 37 -1.23 13.47 -19.37
N VAL A 38 -1.81 14.66 -19.18
CA VAL A 38 -2.15 15.58 -20.28
C VAL A 38 -0.90 15.99 -21.06
N VAL A 39 0.15 16.45 -20.37
CA VAL A 39 1.42 16.82 -20.99
C VAL A 39 2.01 15.64 -21.77
N ALA A 40 2.04 14.46 -21.16
CA ALA A 40 2.61 13.27 -21.76
C ALA A 40 1.85 12.79 -23.00
N ARG A 41 0.53 12.92 -23.02
CA ARG A 41 -0.28 12.59 -24.21
C ARG A 41 -0.06 13.60 -25.36
N ILE A 42 0.11 14.89 -25.04
CA ILE A 42 0.39 15.92 -26.06
C ILE A 42 1.76 15.70 -26.70
N TYR A 43 2.78 15.36 -25.93
CA TYR A 43 4.17 15.22 -26.40
C TYR A 43 4.61 13.77 -26.66
N GLY A 44 3.75 12.77 -26.49
CA GLY A 44 4.06 11.36 -26.75
C GLY A 44 5.00 10.73 -25.72
N PHE A 45 5.02 11.20 -24.45
CA PHE A 45 5.91 10.69 -23.40
C PHE A 45 5.37 9.41 -22.76
N SER A 46 5.37 8.29 -23.48
CA SER A 46 4.85 6.99 -23.03
C SER A 46 5.91 6.07 -22.39
N GLY A 47 7.20 6.43 -22.48
CA GLY A 47 8.31 5.58 -22.04
C GLY A 47 8.45 5.47 -20.51
N PRO A 48 9.30 4.51 -20.03
CA PRO A 48 9.49 4.23 -18.61
C PRO A 48 10.01 5.43 -17.79
N ARG A 49 10.85 6.29 -18.37
CA ARG A 49 11.31 7.51 -17.69
C ARG A 49 10.17 8.51 -17.43
N ALA A 50 9.22 8.62 -18.35
CA ALA A 50 8.06 9.47 -18.16
C ALA A 50 7.14 8.96 -17.04
N SER A 51 7.12 7.65 -16.79
CA SER A 51 6.41 7.10 -15.65
C SER A 51 7.03 7.50 -14.30
N LEU A 52 8.35 7.70 -14.23
CA LEU A 52 9.00 8.25 -13.03
C LEU A 52 8.66 9.74 -12.83
N CYS A 53 8.54 10.50 -13.94
CA CYS A 53 8.03 11.87 -13.88
C CYS A 53 6.58 11.91 -13.38
N ALA A 54 5.76 10.89 -13.73
CA ALA A 54 4.40 10.75 -13.19
C ALA A 54 4.40 10.54 -11.67
N VAL A 55 5.31 9.70 -11.15
CA VAL A 55 5.50 9.53 -9.70
C VAL A 55 5.93 10.85 -9.05
N ALA A 56 6.85 11.58 -9.67
CA ALA A 56 7.30 12.88 -9.16
C ALA A 56 6.18 13.93 -9.21
N ALA A 57 5.42 14.00 -10.30
CA ALA A 57 4.29 14.92 -10.46
C ALA A 57 3.15 14.63 -9.46
N CYS A 58 2.95 13.38 -9.09
CA CYS A 58 2.05 12.98 -8.02
C CYS A 58 2.62 13.36 -6.64
N ALA A 59 3.88 13.03 -6.39
CA ALA A 59 4.51 13.21 -5.08
C ALA A 59 4.71 14.67 -4.69
N ALA A 60 5.21 15.51 -5.61
CA ALA A 60 5.58 16.90 -5.30
C ALA A 60 4.43 17.69 -4.66
N PRO A 61 3.21 17.78 -5.26
CA PRO A 61 2.11 18.52 -4.64
C PRO A 61 1.64 17.86 -3.32
N MET A 62 1.72 16.53 -3.18
CA MET A 62 1.39 15.84 -1.94
C MET A 62 2.35 16.22 -0.80
N LEU A 63 3.65 16.29 -1.08
CA LEU A 63 4.67 16.67 -0.10
C LEU A 63 4.53 18.13 0.30
N VAL A 64 4.32 19.02 -0.68
CA VAL A 64 4.07 20.45 -0.44
C VAL A 64 2.83 20.65 0.44
N TRP A 65 1.71 20.00 0.11
CA TRP A 65 0.49 20.05 0.91
C TRP A 65 0.72 19.53 2.34
N SER A 66 1.37 18.36 2.47
CA SER A 66 1.66 17.75 3.77
C SER A 66 2.49 18.67 4.67
N VAL A 67 3.47 19.41 4.11
CA VAL A 67 4.34 20.30 4.87
C VAL A 67 3.68 21.65 5.13
N LEU A 68 3.11 22.30 4.12
CA LEU A 68 2.61 23.67 4.23
C LEU A 68 1.18 23.75 4.81
N VAL A 69 0.30 22.83 4.44
CA VAL A 69 -1.11 22.85 4.87
C VAL A 69 -1.31 21.99 6.11
N ASP A 70 -0.95 20.70 6.04
CA ASP A 70 -1.16 19.77 7.16
C ASP A 70 -0.11 19.90 8.25
N LYS A 71 1.03 20.56 7.96
CA LYS A 71 2.14 20.81 8.90
C LYS A 71 2.63 19.53 9.59
N VAL A 72 2.68 18.41 8.85
CA VAL A 72 3.01 17.09 9.38
C VAL A 72 4.41 17.03 10.01
N HIS A 73 5.32 17.89 9.58
CA HIS A 73 6.66 18.02 10.19
C HIS A 73 6.62 18.46 11.65
N LEU A 74 5.54 19.13 12.08
CA LEU A 74 5.32 19.53 13.48
C LEU A 74 4.52 18.48 14.29
N SER A 75 4.11 17.37 13.67
CA SER A 75 3.36 16.33 14.35
C SER A 75 4.20 15.66 15.46
N PRO A 76 3.64 15.48 16.68
CA PRO A 76 4.34 14.77 17.75
C PRO A 76 4.73 13.33 17.39
N SER A 77 4.01 12.70 16.46
CA SER A 77 4.21 11.32 16.03
C SER A 77 5.49 11.08 15.23
N ASN A 78 6.12 12.14 14.68
CA ASN A 78 7.39 12.01 13.95
C ASN A 78 8.62 11.96 14.87
N GLY A 79 8.46 12.28 16.15
CA GLY A 79 9.51 12.27 17.16
C GLY A 79 10.57 13.37 17.01
N ILE A 80 10.32 14.42 16.21
CA ILE A 80 11.24 15.54 16.01
C ILE A 80 10.91 16.64 17.03
N ASP A 81 11.94 17.14 17.69
CA ASP A 81 11.84 18.32 18.55
C ASP A 81 12.29 19.58 17.76
N TRP A 82 11.30 20.41 17.43
CA TRP A 82 11.52 21.67 16.74
C TRP A 82 11.65 22.86 17.71
N HIS A 83 11.28 22.68 18.97
CA HIS A 83 11.23 23.75 19.96
C HIS A 83 12.56 23.93 20.68
N SER A 84 13.25 22.83 20.97
CA SER A 84 14.55 22.87 21.62
C SER A 84 15.67 23.18 20.62
N ALA A 85 16.78 23.76 21.12
CA ALA A 85 17.97 23.89 20.32
C ALA A 85 18.48 22.51 19.84
N PRO A 86 18.95 22.38 18.59
CA PRO A 86 19.49 21.11 18.12
C PRO A 86 20.72 20.72 18.92
N ARG A 87 20.86 19.44 19.27
CA ARG A 87 22.07 18.95 19.97
C ARG A 87 23.34 19.38 19.25
N PRO A 88 24.38 19.74 19.96
CA PRO A 88 25.70 20.02 19.35
C PRO A 88 26.18 18.83 18.52
N LEU A 89 26.80 19.11 17.38
CA LEU A 89 27.28 18.06 16.46
C LEU A 89 28.20 17.05 17.15
N PRO A 90 29.16 17.40 18.01
CA PRO A 90 30.01 16.43 18.67
C PRO A 90 29.27 15.43 19.56
N GLN A 91 28.11 15.83 20.13
CA GLN A 91 27.29 14.93 20.97
C GLN A 91 26.46 13.97 20.19
N SER A 92 26.09 14.29 18.94
CA SER A 92 25.24 13.45 18.08
C SER A 92 26.02 12.66 17.04
N ALA A 93 27.26 13.04 16.74
CA ALA A 93 28.06 12.49 15.66
C ALA A 93 28.28 10.97 15.80
N ASP A 94 28.65 10.47 16.99
CA ASP A 94 28.83 9.03 17.20
C ASP A 94 27.53 8.26 16.91
N THR A 95 26.40 8.76 17.41
CA THR A 95 25.09 8.14 17.14
C THR A 95 24.78 8.12 15.64
N SER A 96 25.03 9.21 14.92
CA SER A 96 24.78 9.30 13.48
C SER A 96 25.72 8.40 12.68
N PHE A 97 26.99 8.28 13.04
CA PHE A 97 27.93 7.38 12.35
C PHE A 97 27.59 5.90 12.58
N VAL A 98 27.24 5.52 13.80
CA VAL A 98 26.75 4.15 14.10
C VAL A 98 25.49 3.85 13.28
N LYS A 99 24.57 4.80 13.19
CA LYS A 99 23.34 4.68 12.41
C LYS A 99 23.61 4.59 10.90
N LEU A 100 24.57 5.37 10.36
CA LEU A 100 25.00 5.25 8.97
C LEU A 100 25.55 3.86 8.67
N ALA A 101 26.38 3.29 9.55
CA ALA A 101 26.89 1.93 9.39
C ALA A 101 25.74 0.92 9.29
N GLY A 102 24.75 0.97 10.18
CA GLY A 102 23.57 0.10 10.12
C GLY A 102 22.71 0.31 8.87
N LEU A 103 22.50 1.56 8.45
CA LEU A 103 21.71 1.89 7.26
C LEU A 103 22.40 1.42 5.98
N TRP A 104 23.70 1.66 5.83
CA TRP A 104 24.47 1.25 4.65
C TRP A 104 24.60 -0.26 4.58
N ALA A 105 24.79 -0.95 5.71
CA ALA A 105 24.77 -2.39 5.75
C ALA A 105 23.41 -2.97 5.32
N THR A 106 22.32 -2.33 5.73
CA THR A 106 20.96 -2.69 5.28
C THR A 106 20.82 -2.55 3.76
N TRP A 107 21.27 -1.43 3.20
CA TRP A 107 21.23 -1.20 1.75
C TRP A 107 22.13 -2.17 0.99
N ALA A 108 23.33 -2.45 1.51
CA ALA A 108 24.23 -3.44 0.93
C ALA A 108 23.63 -4.86 0.95
N ALA A 109 22.98 -5.26 2.05
CA ALA A 109 22.29 -6.54 2.15
C ALA A 109 21.12 -6.65 1.13
N ILE A 110 20.32 -5.60 0.97
CA ILE A 110 19.24 -5.55 -0.02
C ILE A 110 19.82 -5.61 -1.45
N ALA A 111 20.86 -4.84 -1.74
CA ALA A 111 21.53 -4.87 -3.04
C ALA A 111 22.13 -6.26 -3.33
N PHE A 112 22.75 -6.90 -2.33
CA PHE A 112 23.25 -8.27 -2.45
C PHE A 112 22.12 -9.26 -2.79
N LEU A 113 20.97 -9.17 -2.10
CA LEU A 113 19.81 -10.02 -2.40
C LEU A 113 19.26 -9.78 -3.80
N TYR A 114 19.24 -8.55 -4.28
CA TYR A 114 18.86 -8.25 -5.66
C TYR A 114 19.85 -8.84 -6.67
N CYS A 115 21.16 -8.76 -6.39
CA CYS A 115 22.20 -9.36 -7.25
C CYS A 115 22.11 -10.89 -7.30
N MET A 116 21.78 -11.54 -6.18
CA MET A 116 21.62 -13.00 -6.10
C MET A 116 20.29 -13.48 -6.70
N GLY A 117 19.25 -12.65 -6.68
CA GLY A 117 17.92 -13.00 -7.14
C GLY A 117 17.78 -12.87 -8.65
N ARG A 118 17.91 -13.96 -9.43
CA ARG A 118 17.79 -13.97 -10.90
C ARG A 118 16.51 -13.34 -11.41
N TRP A 119 15.43 -13.45 -10.70
CA TRP A 119 14.13 -12.88 -10.98
C TRP A 119 14.16 -11.34 -11.10
N TYR A 120 15.00 -10.65 -10.34
CA TYR A 120 15.17 -9.19 -10.44
C TYR A 120 15.91 -8.74 -11.72
N TRP A 121 16.55 -9.66 -12.44
CA TRP A 121 17.27 -9.38 -13.68
C TRP A 121 16.44 -9.62 -14.93
N GLN A 122 15.14 -9.87 -14.77
CA GLN A 122 14.18 -10.02 -15.86
C GLN A 122 13.31 -8.77 -15.97
N GLU A 123 12.88 -8.45 -17.18
CA GLU A 123 11.88 -7.41 -17.39
C GLU A 123 10.54 -7.84 -16.74
N PRO A 124 9.81 -6.94 -16.07
CA PRO A 124 10.02 -5.48 -15.94
C PRO A 124 10.95 -5.05 -14.78
N TYR A 125 11.45 -5.97 -13.96
CA TYR A 125 12.27 -5.66 -12.77
C TYR A 125 13.65 -5.09 -13.08
N LEU A 126 14.21 -5.40 -14.26
CA LEU A 126 15.49 -4.85 -14.71
C LEU A 126 15.46 -3.31 -14.73
N PHE A 127 14.32 -2.71 -15.08
CA PHE A 127 14.14 -1.27 -14.99
C PHE A 127 14.31 -0.77 -13.54
N SER A 128 13.68 -1.43 -12.56
CA SER A 128 13.82 -1.08 -11.15
C SER A 128 15.26 -1.17 -10.66
N MET A 129 15.98 -2.24 -11.05
CA MET A 129 17.40 -2.43 -10.69
C MET A 129 18.29 -1.34 -11.27
N ARG A 130 18.06 -0.93 -12.51
CA ARG A 130 18.76 0.21 -13.12
C ARG A 130 18.49 1.52 -12.36
N MET A 131 17.26 1.76 -11.93
CA MET A 131 16.92 2.96 -11.15
C MET A 131 17.57 2.94 -9.77
N PHE A 132 17.62 1.79 -9.08
CA PHE A 132 18.33 1.65 -7.81
C PHE A 132 19.84 1.86 -7.98
N ALA A 133 20.45 1.31 -9.01
CA ALA A 133 21.87 1.52 -9.29
C ALA A 133 22.20 3.01 -9.53
N LEU A 134 21.36 3.73 -10.29
CA LEU A 134 21.51 5.17 -10.50
C LEU A 134 21.31 5.98 -9.21
N ALA A 135 20.40 5.56 -8.35
CA ALA A 135 20.11 6.23 -7.08
C ALA A 135 21.11 5.89 -5.97
N ALA A 136 21.89 4.81 -6.08
CA ALA A 136 22.71 4.28 -4.99
C ALA A 136 23.72 5.32 -4.47
N VAL A 137 24.56 5.89 -5.35
CA VAL A 137 25.56 6.88 -4.94
C VAL A 137 24.92 8.17 -4.39
N PRO A 138 23.95 8.80 -5.07
CA PRO A 138 23.22 9.94 -4.52
C PRO A 138 22.61 9.67 -3.14
N LEU A 139 22.00 8.50 -2.92
CA LEU A 139 21.38 8.15 -1.63
C LEU A 139 22.43 7.98 -0.53
N VAL A 140 23.54 7.30 -0.80
CA VAL A 140 24.65 7.15 0.17
C VAL A 140 25.19 8.52 0.56
N VAL A 141 25.49 9.39 -0.41
CA VAL A 141 26.01 10.74 -0.14
C VAL A 141 24.98 11.58 0.62
N ALA A 142 23.72 11.59 0.21
CA ALA A 142 22.67 12.38 0.86
C ALA A 142 22.31 11.87 2.26
N SER A 143 22.53 10.60 2.55
CA SER A 143 22.23 10.02 3.87
C SER A 143 23.11 10.62 4.99
N ILE A 144 24.34 11.04 4.68
CA ILE A 144 25.27 11.60 5.65
C ILE A 144 24.73 12.91 6.24
N PRO A 145 24.53 14.00 5.47
CA PRO A 145 24.02 15.25 6.01
C PRO A 145 22.59 15.09 6.55
N TYR A 146 21.78 14.20 5.97
CA TYR A 146 20.42 13.94 6.43
C TYR A 146 20.41 13.38 7.86
N LEU A 147 21.20 12.34 8.17
CA LEU A 147 21.25 11.74 9.50
C LEU A 147 21.91 12.67 10.51
N LEU A 148 23.01 13.35 10.15
CA LEU A 148 23.65 14.35 11.00
C LEU A 148 22.68 15.48 11.37
N TRP A 149 21.83 15.90 10.45
CA TRP A 149 20.81 16.92 10.72
C TRP A 149 19.67 16.38 11.59
N MET A 150 19.13 15.18 11.24
CA MET A 150 17.99 14.59 11.91
C MET A 150 18.29 14.21 13.36
N ASP A 151 19.41 13.52 13.60
CA ASP A 151 19.73 12.99 14.93
C ASP A 151 19.98 14.09 15.98
N ARG A 152 20.30 15.29 15.54
CA ARG A 152 20.39 16.47 16.41
C ARG A 152 19.03 16.94 16.93
N ARG A 153 17.92 16.57 16.24
CA ARG A 153 16.56 17.01 16.57
C ARG A 153 15.64 15.89 17.01
N LEU A 154 16.00 14.62 16.81
CA LEU A 154 15.18 13.50 17.23
C LEU A 154 15.17 13.36 18.75
N LYS A 155 13.99 13.18 19.36
CA LYS A 155 13.86 12.87 20.78
C LYS A 155 14.57 11.55 21.11
N GLU A 156 14.31 10.53 20.27
CA GLU A 156 14.89 9.19 20.36
C GLU A 156 15.70 8.88 19.09
N PRO A 157 17.02 9.23 19.03
CA PRO A 157 17.81 9.00 17.83
C PRO A 157 18.31 7.55 17.68
N ARG A 158 18.30 6.74 18.76
CA ARG A 158 18.76 5.35 18.77
C ARG A 158 17.65 4.40 18.29
N ASP A 159 17.41 4.41 16.98
CA ASP A 159 16.43 3.55 16.33
C ASP A 159 17.02 2.21 15.84
N GLY A 160 16.23 1.43 15.09
CA GLY A 160 16.65 0.12 14.61
C GLY A 160 17.92 0.15 13.74
N ALA A 161 18.15 1.20 12.96
CA ALA A 161 19.39 1.37 12.20
C ALA A 161 20.60 1.56 13.13
N TRP A 162 20.44 2.31 14.22
CA TRP A 162 21.46 2.45 15.24
C TRP A 162 21.78 1.12 15.92
N HIS A 163 20.76 0.35 16.31
CA HIS A 163 20.96 -0.96 16.93
C HIS A 163 21.64 -1.96 16.01
N LEU A 164 21.33 -1.94 14.70
CA LEU A 164 22.05 -2.74 13.71
C LEU A 164 23.51 -2.28 13.57
N GLY A 165 23.76 -0.97 13.57
CA GLY A 165 25.11 -0.42 13.58
C GLY A 165 25.90 -0.86 14.82
N CYS A 166 25.28 -0.86 16.00
CA CYS A 166 25.89 -1.37 17.22
C CYS A 166 26.25 -2.87 17.11
N LEU A 167 25.36 -3.69 16.56
CA LEU A 167 25.63 -5.13 16.30
C LEU A 167 26.90 -5.29 15.44
N LEU A 168 27.00 -4.52 14.34
CA LEU A 168 28.14 -4.59 13.42
C LEU A 168 29.46 -4.12 14.04
N LEU A 169 29.38 -3.16 14.97
CA LEU A 169 30.54 -2.59 15.65
C LEU A 169 30.88 -3.29 16.98
N GLY A 170 30.22 -4.40 17.31
CA GLY A 170 30.44 -5.14 18.57
C GLY A 170 29.99 -4.36 19.81
N ARG A 171 29.07 -3.41 19.70
CA ARG A 171 28.52 -2.62 20.81
C ARG A 171 27.22 -3.24 21.34
N PRO A 172 26.81 -2.95 22.58
CA PRO A 172 25.52 -3.41 23.12
C PRO A 172 24.33 -2.96 22.26
N PHE A 173 23.40 -3.86 21.96
CA PHE A 173 22.22 -3.58 21.13
C PHE A 173 20.99 -4.36 21.63
N GLN A 174 19.79 -4.00 21.15
CA GLN A 174 18.54 -4.68 21.42
C GLN A 174 18.13 -5.51 20.19
N ARG A 175 17.98 -6.83 20.36
CA ARG A 175 17.63 -7.75 19.26
C ARG A 175 16.30 -7.41 18.60
N GLU A 176 15.29 -7.08 19.40
CA GLU A 176 13.94 -6.72 18.93
C GLU A 176 13.98 -5.53 17.99
N MET A 177 14.78 -4.52 18.30
CA MET A 177 14.95 -3.32 17.45
C MET A 177 15.63 -3.66 16.13
N VAL A 178 16.58 -4.59 16.13
CA VAL A 178 17.22 -5.08 14.90
C VAL A 178 16.22 -5.86 14.05
N TYR A 179 15.46 -6.78 14.65
CA TYR A 179 14.44 -7.55 13.91
C TYR A 179 13.35 -6.65 13.33
N GLU A 180 12.88 -5.65 14.08
CA GLU A 180 11.89 -4.69 13.58
C GLU A 180 12.45 -3.89 12.40
N HIS A 181 13.70 -3.42 12.49
CA HIS A 181 14.40 -2.72 11.41
C HIS A 181 14.49 -3.59 10.15
N LEU A 182 14.92 -4.84 10.30
CA LEU A 182 15.05 -5.76 9.18
C LEU A 182 13.67 -6.05 8.54
N ARG A 183 12.62 -6.26 9.32
CA ARG A 183 11.24 -6.42 8.79
C ARG A 183 10.79 -5.20 8.00
N CYS A 184 10.97 -3.99 8.55
CA CYS A 184 10.62 -2.76 7.86
C CYS A 184 11.35 -2.59 6.52
N TRP A 185 12.64 -2.87 6.49
CA TRP A 185 13.44 -2.73 5.28
C TRP A 185 13.22 -3.85 4.28
N THR A 186 12.94 -5.08 4.72
CA THR A 186 12.52 -6.17 3.84
C THR A 186 11.23 -5.82 3.12
N ILE A 187 10.23 -5.29 3.83
CA ILE A 187 8.98 -4.80 3.22
C ILE A 187 9.28 -3.71 2.19
N LYS A 188 10.05 -2.70 2.59
CA LYS A 188 10.39 -1.59 1.70
C LYS A 188 11.15 -2.06 0.45
N GLY A 189 12.18 -2.87 0.62
CA GLY A 189 12.99 -3.38 -0.49
C GLY A 189 12.14 -4.21 -1.45
N PHE A 190 11.37 -5.17 -0.94
CA PHE A 190 10.53 -6.02 -1.77
C PHE A 190 9.48 -5.22 -2.55
N PHE A 191 8.66 -4.43 -1.86
CA PHE A 191 7.55 -3.74 -2.51
C PHE A 191 7.96 -2.54 -3.35
N LEU A 192 9.04 -1.83 -3.01
CA LEU A 192 9.52 -0.73 -3.84
C LEU A 192 10.04 -1.23 -5.20
N ALA A 193 10.77 -2.36 -5.20
CA ALA A 193 11.21 -2.99 -6.45
C ALA A 193 10.01 -3.40 -7.32
N PHE A 194 9.00 -4.02 -6.71
CA PHE A 194 7.77 -4.41 -7.38
C PHE A 194 7.02 -3.20 -7.96
N MET A 195 6.79 -2.15 -7.16
CA MET A 195 6.04 -0.97 -7.62
C MET A 195 6.76 -0.28 -8.78
N LEU A 196 8.07 -0.07 -8.68
CA LEU A 196 8.85 0.49 -9.79
C LEU A 196 8.86 -0.39 -11.04
N ALA A 197 8.67 -1.71 -10.90
CA ALA A 197 8.60 -2.62 -12.03
C ALA A 197 7.27 -2.50 -12.81
N ILE A 198 6.16 -2.24 -12.13
CA ILE A 198 4.83 -2.25 -12.76
C ILE A 198 4.34 -0.84 -13.19
N VAL A 199 4.88 0.23 -12.60
CA VAL A 199 4.49 1.61 -12.95
C VAL A 199 4.66 1.91 -14.43
N PRO A 200 5.78 1.55 -15.12
CA PRO A 200 5.93 1.81 -16.55
C PRO A 200 4.86 1.15 -17.43
N GLY A 201 4.46 -0.07 -17.10
CA GLY A 201 3.42 -0.79 -17.85
C GLY A 201 2.04 -0.13 -17.72
N ASN A 202 1.64 0.23 -16.49
CA ASN A 202 0.38 0.93 -16.25
C ASN A 202 0.40 2.34 -16.88
N TRP A 203 1.52 3.04 -16.82
CA TRP A 203 1.72 4.33 -17.48
C TRP A 203 1.54 4.23 -18.99
N PHE A 204 2.24 3.28 -19.63
CA PHE A 204 2.12 3.04 -21.07
C PHE A 204 0.69 2.71 -21.47
N GLY A 205 -0.01 1.88 -20.73
CA GLY A 205 -1.41 1.49 -20.99
C GLY A 205 -2.39 2.67 -20.95
N VAL A 206 -2.06 3.77 -20.25
CA VAL A 206 -2.90 4.97 -20.18
C VAL A 206 -2.52 6.01 -21.25
N VAL A 207 -1.22 6.21 -21.48
CA VAL A 207 -0.72 7.34 -22.29
C VAL A 207 -0.57 6.98 -23.77
N ALA A 208 -0.15 5.75 -24.08
CA ALA A 208 0.12 5.34 -25.45
C ALA A 208 -1.12 5.18 -26.36
N PRO A 209 -2.26 4.62 -25.88
CA PRO A 209 -3.41 4.43 -26.76
C PRO A 209 -4.00 5.76 -27.24
N THR A 210 -4.33 5.84 -28.51
CA THR A 210 -5.02 6.99 -29.11
C THR A 210 -6.48 7.08 -28.65
N THR A 211 -7.07 8.25 -28.75
CA THR A 211 -8.50 8.42 -28.44
C THR A 211 -9.40 7.54 -29.31
N ALA A 212 -9.04 7.37 -30.58
CA ALA A 212 -9.77 6.50 -31.51
C ALA A 212 -9.74 5.03 -31.05
N GLU A 213 -8.57 4.52 -30.63
CA GLU A 213 -8.43 3.15 -30.13
C GLU A 213 -9.24 2.93 -28.84
N ILE A 214 -9.22 3.90 -27.92
CA ILE A 214 -9.97 3.82 -26.64
C ILE A 214 -11.47 3.81 -26.90
N SER A 215 -11.95 4.60 -27.85
CA SER A 215 -13.39 4.78 -28.16
C SER A 215 -13.95 3.76 -29.15
N THR A 216 -13.18 2.77 -29.60
CA THR A 216 -13.59 1.78 -30.58
C THR A 216 -14.86 1.03 -30.14
N ASN A 217 -14.93 0.63 -28.86
CA ASN A 217 -16.10 0.01 -28.26
C ASN A 217 -16.08 0.18 -26.73
N ILE A 218 -17.22 -0.14 -26.10
CA ILE A 218 -17.40 0.06 -24.66
C ILE A 218 -16.45 -0.82 -23.80
N VAL A 219 -16.11 -2.01 -24.28
CA VAL A 219 -15.20 -2.91 -23.55
C VAL A 219 -13.79 -2.31 -23.51
N ARG A 220 -13.32 -1.79 -24.64
CA ARG A 220 -12.01 -1.10 -24.74
C ARG A 220 -11.96 0.14 -23.84
N LEU A 221 -13.00 0.96 -23.87
CA LEU A 221 -13.10 2.14 -22.99
C LEU A 221 -13.08 1.71 -21.51
N THR A 222 -13.85 0.70 -21.15
CA THR A 222 -13.88 0.17 -19.78
C THR A 222 -12.51 -0.33 -19.35
N GLN A 223 -11.82 -1.09 -20.19
CA GLN A 223 -10.47 -1.60 -19.93
C GLN A 223 -9.47 -0.46 -19.72
N TRP A 224 -9.50 0.57 -20.57
CA TRP A 224 -8.64 1.72 -20.43
C TRP A 224 -8.88 2.48 -19.12
N LEU A 225 -10.16 2.67 -18.73
CA LEU A 225 -10.51 3.29 -17.45
C LEU A 225 -10.02 2.45 -16.25
N ILE A 226 -10.12 1.12 -16.32
CA ILE A 226 -9.60 0.22 -15.29
C ILE A 226 -8.07 0.35 -15.19
N VAL A 227 -7.35 0.35 -16.32
CA VAL A 227 -5.89 0.55 -16.33
C VAL A 227 -5.52 1.93 -15.76
N ALA A 228 -6.31 2.97 -16.04
CA ALA A 228 -6.12 4.29 -15.46
C ALA A 228 -6.29 4.26 -13.91
N MET A 229 -7.26 3.53 -13.38
CA MET A 229 -7.40 3.34 -11.93
C MET A 229 -6.21 2.58 -11.32
N PHE A 230 -5.69 1.56 -11.99
CA PHE A 230 -4.46 0.88 -11.56
C PHE A 230 -3.20 1.77 -11.68
N MET A 231 -3.15 2.68 -12.65
CA MET A 231 -2.09 3.68 -12.73
C MET A 231 -2.12 4.61 -11.51
N PHE A 232 -3.30 5.08 -11.07
CA PHE A 232 -3.41 5.84 -9.82
C PHE A 232 -2.91 5.01 -8.62
N ASP A 233 -3.41 3.78 -8.48
CA ASP A 233 -3.01 2.87 -7.39
C ASP A 233 -1.50 2.70 -7.31
N THR A 234 -0.86 2.29 -8.41
CA THR A 234 0.57 1.98 -8.44
C THR A 234 1.45 3.22 -8.29
N THR A 235 1.03 4.37 -8.84
CA THR A 235 1.76 5.64 -8.68
C THR A 235 1.75 6.10 -7.22
N PHE A 236 0.59 6.15 -6.57
CA PHE A 236 0.47 6.49 -5.15
C PHE A 236 1.19 5.50 -4.24
N ALA A 237 1.08 4.20 -4.53
CA ALA A 237 1.80 3.18 -3.80
C ALA A 237 3.33 3.37 -3.93
N THR A 238 3.83 3.70 -5.12
CA THR A 238 5.26 3.99 -5.32
C THR A 238 5.70 5.20 -4.49
N VAL A 239 4.94 6.29 -4.50
CA VAL A 239 5.20 7.45 -3.63
C VAL A 239 5.29 7.02 -2.17
N GLY A 240 4.36 6.18 -1.70
CA GLY A 240 4.36 5.66 -0.34
C GLY A 240 5.64 4.91 0.03
N TYR A 241 6.17 4.07 -0.86
CA TYR A 241 7.41 3.33 -0.59
C TYR A 241 8.68 4.18 -0.72
N VAL A 242 8.68 5.20 -1.59
CA VAL A 242 9.81 6.13 -1.73
C VAL A 242 9.93 7.03 -0.49
N PHE A 243 8.82 7.68 -0.09
CA PHE A 243 8.83 8.71 0.96
C PHE A 243 8.48 8.13 2.34
N THR A 244 9.46 7.48 2.98
CA THR A 244 9.33 6.89 4.34
C THR A 244 10.08 7.72 5.39
N MET A 245 10.03 9.04 5.30
CA MET A 245 10.83 9.96 6.13
C MET A 245 10.05 10.46 7.34
N LYS A 246 10.74 10.62 8.49
CA LYS A 246 10.18 11.20 9.73
C LYS A 246 9.68 12.63 9.56
N PRO A 247 10.38 13.55 8.85
CA PRO A 247 9.88 14.92 8.64
C PRO A 247 8.52 14.99 7.92
N LEU A 248 8.20 13.98 7.14
CA LEU A 248 6.90 13.86 6.46
C LEU A 248 5.85 13.11 7.30
N ASP A 249 6.20 12.73 8.52
CA ASP A 249 5.43 11.82 9.39
C ASP A 249 4.96 10.55 8.64
N ALA A 250 5.76 10.16 7.65
CA ALA A 250 5.47 9.04 6.74
C ALA A 250 6.38 7.82 6.99
N HIS A 251 7.12 7.80 8.08
CA HIS A 251 7.97 6.67 8.47
C HIS A 251 7.14 5.44 8.87
N ILE A 252 7.74 4.28 8.74
CA ILE A 252 7.14 3.02 9.21
C ILE A 252 7.24 3.01 10.74
N ARG A 253 6.11 2.92 11.43
CA ARG A 253 6.03 2.88 12.89
C ARG A 253 6.22 1.46 13.41
N SER A 254 5.66 0.47 12.71
CA SER A 254 5.88 -0.95 12.95
C SER A 254 5.60 -1.79 11.70
N ALA A 255 6.27 -2.94 11.59
CA ALA A 255 6.04 -3.96 10.59
C ALA A 255 5.25 -5.12 11.19
N ASN A 256 4.43 -5.78 10.36
CA ASN A 256 3.65 -6.94 10.81
C ASN A 256 4.57 -8.04 11.35
N PRO A 257 4.46 -8.43 12.63
CA PRO A 257 5.33 -9.43 13.22
C PRO A 257 4.90 -10.87 12.90
N TYR A 258 3.70 -11.07 12.33
CA TYR A 258 3.11 -12.40 12.17
C TYR A 258 3.47 -13.02 10.82
N ALA A 259 4.07 -14.21 10.83
CA ALA A 259 4.41 -14.98 9.63
C ALA A 259 3.17 -15.22 8.72
N ALA A 260 2.01 -15.49 9.31
CA ALA A 260 0.75 -15.63 8.56
C ALA A 260 0.38 -14.38 7.75
N GLY A 261 0.68 -13.18 8.27
CA GLY A 261 0.47 -11.92 7.53
C GLY A 261 1.38 -11.80 6.31
N TRP A 262 2.65 -12.19 6.47
CA TRP A 262 3.61 -12.23 5.37
C TRP A 262 3.21 -13.25 4.30
N MET A 263 2.84 -14.46 4.69
CA MET A 263 2.38 -15.49 3.75
C MET A 263 1.16 -15.02 2.97
N ALA A 264 0.14 -14.51 3.65
CA ALA A 264 -1.07 -14.01 3.01
C ALA A 264 -0.80 -12.81 2.06
N ALA A 265 0.20 -11.98 2.35
CA ALA A 265 0.59 -10.90 1.46
C ALA A 265 1.42 -11.42 0.28
N LEU A 266 2.47 -12.22 0.51
CA LEU A 266 3.40 -12.66 -0.53
C LEU A 266 2.74 -13.54 -1.59
N ILE A 267 1.75 -14.37 -1.25
CA ILE A 267 0.94 -15.14 -2.21
C ILE A 267 0.31 -14.25 -3.29
N CYS A 268 0.09 -12.96 -3.00
CA CYS A 268 -0.51 -12.01 -3.93
C CYS A 268 0.49 -11.31 -4.86
N TYR A 269 1.80 -11.51 -4.66
CA TYR A 269 2.85 -10.76 -5.37
C TYR A 269 3.94 -11.66 -5.95
N PRO A 270 4.45 -11.37 -7.17
CA PRO A 270 5.61 -12.06 -7.72
C PRO A 270 6.86 -11.94 -6.83
N PRO A 271 7.73 -12.94 -6.77
CA PRO A 271 7.72 -14.23 -7.49
C PRO A 271 6.81 -15.29 -6.86
N PHE A 272 6.18 -15.01 -5.72
CA PHE A 272 5.38 -15.98 -4.95
C PHE A 272 3.91 -16.01 -5.38
N VAL A 273 3.52 -15.23 -6.39
CA VAL A 273 2.12 -15.14 -6.83
C VAL A 273 1.60 -16.50 -7.29
N MET A 274 0.48 -16.91 -6.66
CA MET A 274 -0.21 -18.16 -7.00
C MET A 274 -1.48 -17.94 -7.82
N MET A 275 -1.94 -16.69 -8.00
CA MET A 275 -3.26 -16.32 -8.54
C MET A 275 -3.27 -16.05 -10.05
N GLY A 276 -2.12 -16.05 -10.72
CA GLY A 276 -2.00 -15.71 -12.13
C GLY A 276 -1.23 -16.73 -12.95
N GLY A 277 -1.31 -16.64 -14.28
CA GLY A 277 -0.59 -17.48 -15.20
C GLY A 277 -0.87 -18.97 -14.96
N ASN A 278 0.15 -19.78 -14.79
CA ASN A 278 0.06 -21.21 -14.49
C ASN A 278 0.01 -21.52 -12.97
N GLY A 279 -0.23 -20.52 -12.14
CA GLY A 279 -0.30 -20.70 -10.69
C GLY A 279 -1.48 -21.58 -10.26
N PRO A 280 -1.38 -22.26 -9.11
CA PRO A 280 -2.41 -23.18 -8.62
C PRO A 280 -3.74 -22.46 -8.27
N LEU A 281 -3.70 -21.17 -7.99
CA LEU A 281 -4.86 -20.33 -7.70
C LEU A 281 -5.30 -19.49 -8.92
N ASN A 282 -4.99 -19.91 -10.13
CA ASN A 282 -5.49 -19.28 -11.35
C ASN A 282 -6.99 -19.57 -11.52
N TYR A 283 -7.84 -18.61 -11.19
CA TYR A 283 -9.30 -18.66 -11.32
C TYR A 283 -9.81 -18.24 -12.70
N ARG A 284 -8.91 -17.96 -13.66
CA ARG A 284 -9.22 -17.58 -15.05
C ARG A 284 -8.88 -18.66 -16.05
N TYR A 285 -8.78 -19.89 -15.61
CA TYR A 285 -8.53 -21.02 -16.49
C TYR A 285 -9.67 -21.19 -17.49
N ALA A 286 -9.33 -21.38 -18.76
CA ALA A 286 -10.30 -21.55 -19.85
C ALA A 286 -11.33 -20.39 -19.99
N THR A 287 -10.94 -19.17 -19.58
CA THR A 287 -11.72 -17.96 -19.81
C THR A 287 -10.96 -16.99 -20.71
N LEU A 288 -11.68 -16.10 -21.40
CA LEU A 288 -11.09 -15.04 -22.24
C LEU A 288 -10.52 -13.89 -21.38
N GLY A 289 -9.59 -14.21 -20.50
CA GLY A 289 -8.92 -13.21 -19.66
C GLY A 289 -9.86 -12.50 -18.68
N GLU A 290 -9.61 -11.19 -18.45
CA GLU A 290 -10.45 -10.33 -17.59
C GLU A 290 -11.73 -9.87 -18.30
N ASP A 291 -11.90 -10.24 -19.57
CA ASP A 291 -13.00 -9.79 -20.44
C ASP A 291 -14.14 -10.82 -20.56
N GLY A 292 -14.21 -11.80 -19.66
CA GLY A 292 -15.29 -12.77 -19.64
C GLY A 292 -16.68 -12.14 -19.73
N TRP A 293 -16.90 -11.03 -19.03
CA TRP A 293 -18.12 -10.23 -19.11
C TRP A 293 -18.38 -9.66 -20.51
N GLY A 294 -17.35 -9.21 -21.22
CA GLY A 294 -17.46 -8.71 -22.60
C GLY A 294 -17.91 -9.76 -23.58
N HIS A 295 -17.44 -11.00 -23.41
CA HIS A 295 -17.91 -12.15 -24.19
C HIS A 295 -19.40 -12.44 -23.92
N TRP A 296 -19.79 -12.56 -22.63
CA TRP A 296 -21.14 -12.94 -22.27
C TRP A 296 -22.21 -11.89 -22.57
N PHE A 297 -21.84 -10.61 -22.51
CA PHE A 297 -22.77 -9.49 -22.75
C PHE A 297 -22.59 -8.85 -24.12
N GLY A 298 -21.77 -9.42 -25.02
CA GLY A 298 -21.41 -8.84 -26.33
C GLY A 298 -22.59 -8.48 -27.24
N GLY A 299 -23.71 -9.20 -27.12
CA GLY A 299 -24.96 -8.92 -27.86
C GLY A 299 -25.87 -7.85 -27.23
N HIS A 300 -25.52 -7.29 -26.05
CA HIS A 300 -26.39 -6.43 -25.26
C HIS A 300 -25.68 -5.11 -24.85
N PRO A 301 -25.70 -4.07 -25.70
CA PRO A 301 -24.94 -2.82 -25.45
C PRO A 301 -25.28 -2.14 -24.12
N ALA A 302 -26.54 -2.14 -23.70
CA ALA A 302 -26.95 -1.56 -22.42
C ALA A 302 -26.34 -2.29 -21.22
N LEU A 303 -26.27 -3.63 -21.28
CA LEU A 303 -25.62 -4.43 -20.25
C LEU A 303 -24.10 -4.22 -20.22
N LEU A 304 -23.46 -4.10 -21.39
CA LEU A 304 -22.02 -3.79 -21.47
C LEU A 304 -21.72 -2.43 -20.81
N VAL A 305 -22.53 -1.41 -21.08
CA VAL A 305 -22.35 -0.08 -20.44
C VAL A 305 -22.56 -0.19 -18.92
N ALA A 306 -23.67 -0.76 -18.48
CA ALA A 306 -23.98 -0.86 -17.05
C ALA A 306 -22.94 -1.68 -16.30
N TRP A 307 -22.52 -2.84 -16.85
CA TRP A 307 -21.53 -3.71 -16.24
C TRP A 307 -20.15 -3.07 -16.22
N GLY A 308 -19.73 -2.47 -17.33
CA GLY A 308 -18.47 -1.72 -17.42
C GLY A 308 -18.42 -0.58 -16.40
N ALA A 309 -19.51 0.16 -16.23
CA ALA A 309 -19.59 1.22 -15.22
C ALA A 309 -19.40 0.67 -13.78
N VAL A 310 -19.99 -0.48 -13.47
CA VAL A 310 -19.80 -1.16 -12.17
C VAL A 310 -18.34 -1.57 -11.98
N LEU A 311 -17.70 -2.16 -13.00
CA LEU A 311 -16.30 -2.56 -12.93
C LEU A 311 -15.37 -1.37 -12.72
N VAL A 312 -15.59 -0.27 -13.43
CA VAL A 312 -14.85 0.99 -13.24
C VAL A 312 -15.08 1.57 -11.84
N ALA A 313 -16.32 1.58 -11.35
CA ALA A 313 -16.62 2.05 -9.99
C ALA A 313 -15.91 1.23 -8.91
N LEU A 314 -15.86 -0.09 -9.04
CA LEU A 314 -15.15 -0.97 -8.12
C LEU A 314 -13.63 -0.72 -8.12
N THR A 315 -13.04 -0.56 -9.31
CA THR A 315 -11.61 -0.23 -9.42
C THR A 315 -11.30 1.19 -8.96
N ALA A 316 -12.24 2.14 -9.14
CA ALA A 316 -12.11 3.49 -8.60
C ALA A 316 -12.13 3.49 -7.05
N ILE A 317 -12.99 2.70 -6.41
CA ILE A 317 -13.00 2.53 -4.94
C ILE A 317 -11.67 1.91 -4.48
N TYR A 318 -11.16 0.91 -5.20
CA TYR A 318 -9.86 0.30 -4.93
C TYR A 318 -8.72 1.32 -5.01
N ALA A 319 -8.64 2.09 -6.10
CA ALA A 319 -7.63 3.13 -6.28
C ALA A 319 -7.78 4.25 -5.21
N TRP A 320 -9.01 4.67 -4.91
CA TRP A 320 -9.27 5.66 -3.87
C TRP A 320 -8.81 5.19 -2.49
N ALA A 321 -8.92 3.89 -2.19
CA ALA A 321 -8.38 3.34 -0.95
C ALA A 321 -6.86 3.54 -0.83
N THR A 322 -6.10 3.42 -1.94
CA THR A 322 -4.66 3.71 -1.98
C THR A 322 -4.38 5.22 -1.94
N VAL A 323 -5.11 6.02 -2.71
CA VAL A 323 -5.01 7.48 -2.74
C VAL A 323 -5.20 8.09 -1.36
N ALA A 324 -6.14 7.57 -0.56
CA ALA A 324 -6.40 8.04 0.80
C ALA A 324 -5.20 7.91 1.75
N PHE A 325 -4.27 6.98 1.48
CA PHE A 325 -3.02 6.87 2.25
C PHE A 325 -2.02 7.98 1.92
N GLY A 326 -2.13 8.61 0.75
CA GLY A 326 -1.14 9.59 0.32
C GLY A 326 0.28 9.01 0.39
N PRO A 327 1.26 9.73 0.97
CA PRO A 327 2.64 9.27 1.08
C PRO A 327 2.85 8.18 2.15
N ARG A 328 1.79 7.71 2.82
CA ARG A 328 1.87 6.68 3.87
C ARG A 328 1.46 5.29 3.43
N PHE A 329 1.19 5.09 2.14
CA PHE A 329 0.84 3.76 1.64
C PHE A 329 1.99 2.77 1.85
N SER A 330 1.69 1.60 2.41
CA SER A 330 2.58 0.44 2.37
C SER A 330 1.86 -0.82 2.86
N ASN A 331 2.23 -1.98 2.34
CA ASN A 331 1.73 -3.27 2.79
C ASN A 331 2.44 -3.72 4.08
N LEU A 332 1.79 -4.50 4.91
CA LEU A 332 2.37 -5.14 6.10
C LEU A 332 2.95 -4.17 7.14
N THR A 333 2.63 -2.89 7.07
CA THR A 333 3.17 -1.88 8.00
C THR A 333 2.07 -1.02 8.60
N HIS A 334 2.38 -0.48 9.78
CA HIS A 334 1.63 0.58 10.40
C HIS A 334 2.33 1.92 10.18
N ARG A 335 1.62 2.89 9.58
CA ARG A 335 2.11 4.25 9.29
C ARG A 335 1.12 5.35 9.68
N GLY A 336 0.19 5.01 10.58
CA GLY A 336 -0.93 5.84 10.99
C GLY A 336 -2.27 5.30 10.47
N ILE A 337 -3.35 5.66 11.16
CA ILE A 337 -4.68 5.11 10.89
C ILE A 337 -5.46 6.05 9.99
N LEU A 338 -6.09 5.49 8.97
CA LEU A 338 -6.99 6.21 8.07
C LEU A 338 -8.44 5.98 8.48
N THR A 339 -9.20 7.05 8.49
CA THR A 339 -10.62 7.02 8.89
C THR A 339 -11.53 7.73 7.90
N HIS A 340 -10.97 8.40 6.88
CA HIS A 340 -11.71 9.17 5.87
C HIS A 340 -11.83 8.43 4.53
N GLY A 341 -12.55 9.03 3.58
CA GLY A 341 -12.76 8.44 2.26
C GLY A 341 -13.45 7.07 2.37
N PRO A 342 -13.02 6.05 1.61
CA PRO A 342 -13.65 4.73 1.63
C PRO A 342 -13.47 3.99 2.97
N TYR A 343 -12.51 4.43 3.81
CA TYR A 343 -12.35 3.92 5.18
C TYR A 343 -13.45 4.39 6.14
N SER A 344 -14.27 5.36 5.75
CA SER A 344 -15.50 5.68 6.49
C SER A 344 -16.65 4.69 6.23
N TRP A 345 -16.54 3.87 5.19
CA TRP A 345 -17.56 2.88 4.82
C TRP A 345 -17.23 1.48 5.33
N THR A 346 -15.95 1.12 5.29
CA THR A 346 -15.47 -0.19 5.72
C THR A 346 -13.98 -0.13 6.09
N LYS A 347 -13.54 -1.04 6.95
CA LYS A 347 -12.12 -1.16 7.34
C LYS A 347 -11.22 -1.63 6.20
N HIS A 348 -11.77 -2.36 5.23
CA HIS A 348 -11.01 -2.98 4.13
C HIS A 348 -11.62 -2.68 2.75
N PRO A 349 -11.72 -1.39 2.36
CA PRO A 349 -12.37 -1.02 1.10
C PRO A 349 -11.65 -1.61 -0.12
N ALA A 350 -10.32 -1.62 -0.13
CA ALA A 350 -9.52 -2.17 -1.23
C ALA A 350 -9.74 -3.68 -1.41
N TYR A 351 -9.78 -4.45 -0.32
CA TYR A 351 -9.99 -5.90 -0.43
C TYR A 351 -11.40 -6.23 -0.88
N LEU A 352 -12.38 -5.54 -0.34
CA LEU A 352 -13.78 -5.76 -0.69
C LEU A 352 -14.04 -5.44 -2.17
N SER A 353 -13.68 -4.23 -2.61
CA SER A 353 -13.92 -3.81 -4.00
C SER A 353 -13.18 -4.70 -5.01
N LYS A 354 -11.92 -5.08 -4.71
CA LYS A 354 -11.12 -5.95 -5.56
C LYS A 354 -11.69 -7.37 -5.68
N ASN A 355 -12.16 -7.96 -4.57
CA ASN A 355 -12.77 -9.28 -4.61
C ASN A 355 -14.09 -9.26 -5.40
N VAL A 356 -14.96 -8.26 -5.20
CA VAL A 356 -16.20 -8.12 -5.99
C VAL A 356 -15.85 -7.88 -7.46
N PHE A 357 -14.85 -7.05 -7.76
CA PHE A 357 -14.39 -6.83 -9.13
C PHE A 357 -14.00 -8.15 -9.83
N TRP A 358 -13.26 -9.05 -9.17
CA TRP A 358 -12.87 -10.32 -9.78
C TRP A 358 -14.07 -11.21 -10.10
N TRP A 359 -15.06 -11.29 -9.22
CA TRP A 359 -16.29 -12.03 -9.50
C TRP A 359 -17.03 -11.49 -10.71
N LEU A 360 -17.12 -10.17 -10.84
CA LEU A 360 -17.89 -9.54 -11.90
C LEU A 360 -17.12 -9.42 -13.22
N SER A 361 -15.80 -9.32 -13.19
CA SER A 361 -14.99 -9.22 -14.41
C SER A 361 -14.75 -10.59 -15.07
N THR A 362 -14.51 -11.63 -14.27
CA THR A 362 -14.19 -12.95 -14.79
C THR A 362 -15.41 -13.84 -14.99
N LEU A 363 -16.48 -13.67 -14.19
CA LEU A 363 -17.66 -14.53 -14.16
C LEU A 363 -17.26 -16.02 -14.14
N PRO A 364 -16.54 -16.51 -13.10
CA PRO A 364 -15.86 -17.80 -13.13
C PRO A 364 -16.81 -18.99 -13.23
N PHE A 365 -18.09 -18.80 -12.94
CA PHE A 365 -19.17 -19.78 -13.12
C PHE A 365 -19.63 -19.87 -14.57
N PHE A 366 -19.26 -18.93 -15.44
CA PHE A 366 -19.46 -18.95 -16.87
C PHE A 366 -18.10 -19.04 -17.58
N VAL A 367 -17.71 -20.24 -17.99
CA VAL A 367 -16.47 -20.39 -18.79
C VAL A 367 -16.78 -20.30 -20.27
N THR A 368 -15.89 -19.72 -21.05
CA THR A 368 -16.10 -19.52 -22.49
C THR A 368 -16.00 -20.82 -23.30
N THR A 369 -15.42 -21.85 -22.72
CA THR A 369 -15.39 -23.22 -23.31
C THR A 369 -16.70 -24.00 -23.15
N GLY A 370 -17.60 -23.55 -22.28
CA GLY A 370 -18.82 -24.29 -21.93
C GLY A 370 -18.62 -25.55 -21.07
N ASN A 371 -17.36 -25.82 -20.63
CA ASN A 371 -17.04 -26.98 -19.80
C ASN A 371 -17.41 -26.73 -18.34
N ILE A 372 -18.37 -27.47 -17.80
CA ILE A 372 -18.83 -27.31 -16.42
C ILE A 372 -17.73 -27.56 -15.36
N ASN A 373 -16.79 -28.45 -15.64
CA ASN A 373 -15.68 -28.72 -14.73
C ASN A 373 -14.79 -27.48 -14.55
N ASP A 374 -14.56 -26.71 -15.62
CA ASP A 374 -13.81 -25.46 -15.58
C ASP A 374 -14.58 -24.39 -14.78
N SER A 375 -15.91 -24.31 -14.92
CA SER A 375 -16.78 -23.44 -14.11
C SER A 375 -16.66 -23.75 -12.63
N ILE A 376 -16.80 -25.01 -12.24
CA ILE A 376 -16.72 -25.45 -10.85
C ILE A 376 -15.33 -25.14 -10.29
N ARG A 377 -14.27 -25.51 -11.04
CA ARG A 377 -12.88 -25.24 -10.66
C ARG A 377 -12.63 -23.75 -10.44
N ASN A 378 -12.96 -22.90 -11.42
CA ASN A 378 -12.68 -21.46 -11.34
C ASN A 378 -13.46 -20.79 -10.21
N THR A 379 -14.73 -21.17 -10.01
CA THR A 379 -15.56 -20.71 -8.92
C THR A 379 -14.95 -21.09 -7.56
N PHE A 380 -14.56 -22.36 -7.39
CA PHE A 380 -13.90 -22.83 -6.16
C PHE A 380 -12.58 -22.10 -5.91
N VAL A 381 -11.73 -21.99 -6.93
CA VAL A 381 -10.43 -21.33 -6.82
C VAL A 381 -10.61 -19.84 -6.45
N LEU A 382 -11.59 -19.13 -7.03
CA LEU A 382 -11.86 -17.75 -6.66
C LEU A 382 -12.37 -17.62 -5.22
N CYS A 383 -13.16 -18.58 -4.72
CA CYS A 383 -13.51 -18.64 -3.30
C CYS A 383 -12.26 -18.79 -2.41
N VAL A 384 -11.29 -19.62 -2.79
CA VAL A 384 -10.01 -19.77 -2.07
C VAL A 384 -9.23 -18.46 -2.09
N VAL A 385 -9.15 -17.77 -3.23
CA VAL A 385 -8.53 -16.45 -3.35
C VAL A 385 -9.18 -15.44 -2.40
N ASN A 386 -10.53 -15.41 -2.33
CA ASN A 386 -11.24 -14.57 -1.35
C ASN A 386 -10.86 -14.94 0.09
N GLY A 387 -10.69 -16.23 0.39
CA GLY A 387 -10.18 -16.72 1.69
C GLY A 387 -8.80 -16.17 2.03
N VAL A 388 -7.87 -16.11 1.07
CA VAL A 388 -6.54 -15.50 1.25
C VAL A 388 -6.65 -14.01 1.59
N TYR A 389 -7.52 -13.25 0.88
CA TYR A 389 -7.74 -11.83 1.18
C TYR A 389 -8.45 -11.60 2.52
N TYR A 390 -9.36 -12.47 2.90
CA TYR A 390 -9.95 -12.46 4.25
C TYR A 390 -8.88 -12.67 5.32
N TRP A 391 -8.01 -13.65 5.14
CA TRP A 391 -6.91 -13.92 6.07
C TRP A 391 -5.92 -12.74 6.13
N ARG A 392 -5.60 -12.16 4.98
CA ARG A 392 -4.78 -10.94 4.91
C ARG A 392 -5.38 -9.82 5.74
N ALA A 393 -6.69 -9.54 5.60
CA ALA A 393 -7.40 -8.54 6.40
C ALA A 393 -7.32 -8.84 7.90
N ARG A 394 -7.51 -10.10 8.30
CA ARG A 394 -7.48 -10.50 9.73
C ARG A 394 -6.10 -10.36 10.37
N THR A 395 -5.05 -10.72 9.65
CA THR A 395 -3.67 -10.56 10.15
C THR A 395 -3.22 -9.11 10.20
N GLU A 396 -3.70 -8.29 9.27
CA GLU A 396 -3.50 -6.84 9.29
C GLU A 396 -4.23 -6.19 10.49
N GLU A 397 -5.52 -6.51 10.71
CA GLU A 397 -6.25 -6.06 11.88
C GLU A 397 -5.55 -6.46 13.19
N ARG A 398 -5.08 -7.71 13.30
CA ARG A 398 -4.36 -8.18 14.48
C ARG A 398 -3.11 -7.34 14.78
N HIS A 399 -2.35 -6.98 13.75
CA HIS A 399 -1.18 -6.11 13.90
C HIS A 399 -1.59 -4.69 14.32
N LEU A 400 -2.58 -4.10 13.65
CA LEU A 400 -3.02 -2.73 13.92
C LEU A 400 -3.72 -2.57 15.28
N MET A 401 -4.30 -3.63 15.84
CA MET A 401 -4.92 -3.62 17.17
C MET A 401 -3.94 -3.33 18.32
N ALA A 402 -2.64 -3.37 18.08
CA ALA A 402 -1.63 -2.89 19.03
C ALA A 402 -1.75 -1.36 19.24
N ASP A 403 -2.19 -0.59 18.21
CA ASP A 403 -2.36 0.86 18.30
C ASP A 403 -3.73 1.22 18.93
N PRO A 404 -3.76 2.04 20.01
CA PRO A 404 -5.00 2.54 20.59
C PRO A 404 -5.90 3.26 19.58
N ALA A 405 -5.32 4.07 18.66
CA ALA A 405 -6.10 4.80 17.65
C ALA A 405 -6.83 3.85 16.69
N TYR A 406 -6.22 2.69 16.37
CA TYR A 406 -6.90 1.68 15.56
C TYR A 406 -8.03 1.01 16.33
N ARG A 407 -7.84 0.72 17.62
CA ARG A 407 -8.92 0.15 18.46
C ARG A 407 -10.15 1.08 18.52
N ASP A 408 -9.91 2.37 18.63
CA ASP A 408 -10.98 3.37 18.65
C ASP A 408 -11.67 3.48 17.28
N TYR A 409 -10.89 3.47 16.19
CA TYR A 409 -11.45 3.41 14.85
C TYR A 409 -12.22 2.12 14.57
N ALA A 410 -11.73 0.96 15.00
CA ALA A 410 -12.40 -0.31 14.80
C ALA A 410 -13.75 -0.37 15.56
N ALA A 411 -13.80 0.19 16.77
CA ALA A 411 -15.04 0.35 17.54
C ALA A 411 -16.03 1.27 16.83
N TRP A 412 -15.57 2.45 16.40
CA TRP A 412 -16.39 3.40 15.65
C TRP A 412 -16.93 2.77 14.35
N ALA A 413 -16.07 2.08 13.59
CA ALA A 413 -16.46 1.48 12.31
C ALA A 413 -17.50 0.35 12.47
N ALA A 414 -17.46 -0.40 13.58
CA ALA A 414 -18.44 -1.44 13.86
C ALA A 414 -19.86 -0.89 14.07
N GLU A 415 -19.97 0.35 14.54
CA GLU A 415 -21.26 1.01 14.85
C GLU A 415 -21.73 1.95 13.73
N HIS A 416 -20.80 2.68 13.08
CA HIS A 416 -21.11 3.78 12.18
C HIS A 416 -20.78 3.51 10.71
N ALA A 417 -19.73 2.72 10.40
CA ALA A 417 -19.36 2.45 9.02
C ALA A 417 -20.37 1.48 8.36
N PRO A 418 -21.10 1.88 7.31
CA PRO A 418 -22.28 1.14 6.84
C PRO A 418 -21.97 -0.30 6.45
N ILE A 419 -20.90 -0.53 5.71
CA ILE A 419 -20.53 -1.89 5.25
C ILE A 419 -19.98 -2.73 6.41
N THR A 420 -19.09 -2.18 7.25
CA THR A 420 -18.58 -2.89 8.42
C THR A 420 -19.72 -3.25 9.39
N ARG A 421 -20.66 -2.34 9.63
CA ARG A 421 -21.83 -2.57 10.45
C ARG A 421 -22.70 -3.71 9.91
N LEU A 422 -22.96 -3.72 8.59
CA LEU A 422 -23.70 -4.80 7.94
C LEU A 422 -22.99 -6.15 8.11
N LEU A 423 -21.69 -6.22 7.78
CA LEU A 423 -20.89 -7.44 7.93
C LEU A 423 -20.82 -7.93 9.38
N THR A 424 -20.73 -7.02 10.33
CA THR A 424 -20.73 -7.36 11.77
C THR A 424 -22.08 -7.95 12.20
N ARG A 425 -23.21 -7.41 11.70
CA ARG A 425 -24.54 -7.94 11.96
C ARG A 425 -24.73 -9.34 11.37
N LEU A 426 -24.35 -9.51 10.10
CA LEU A 426 -24.41 -10.83 9.43
C LEU A 426 -23.52 -11.86 10.15
N GLY A 427 -22.32 -11.48 10.58
CA GLY A 427 -21.44 -12.37 11.34
C GLY A 427 -22.00 -12.79 12.71
N ARG A 428 -22.87 -11.96 13.32
CA ARG A 428 -23.56 -12.33 14.58
C ARG A 428 -24.73 -13.30 14.36
N MET A 429 -25.28 -13.35 13.15
CA MET A 429 -26.37 -14.27 12.80
C MET A 429 -25.87 -15.71 12.54
N VAL A 430 -24.59 -15.89 12.21
CA VAL A 430 -23.99 -17.21 12.07
C VAL A 430 -23.71 -17.77 13.47
N PRO A 431 -24.34 -18.90 13.88
CA PRO A 431 -24.10 -19.49 15.18
C PRO A 431 -22.61 -19.83 15.32
N ARG A 432 -21.94 -19.22 16.29
CA ARG A 432 -20.59 -19.62 16.66
C ARG A 432 -20.69 -21.02 17.30
N ARG A 433 -20.48 -22.08 16.53
CA ARG A 433 -20.08 -23.37 17.10
C ARG A 433 -18.82 -23.09 17.92
N SER A 434 -18.95 -23.32 19.21
CA SER A 434 -18.02 -23.05 20.31
C SER A 434 -16.55 -23.20 19.88
N ALA A 435 -15.84 -22.08 19.76
CA ALA A 435 -14.39 -22.06 19.75
C ALA A 435 -13.83 -22.21 21.19
N GLN A 436 -14.29 -23.22 21.93
CA GLN A 436 -13.75 -23.59 23.25
C GLN A 436 -12.60 -24.60 23.17
N ILE A 437 -12.16 -24.98 21.96
CA ILE A 437 -11.08 -25.98 21.79
C ILE A 437 -9.70 -25.34 21.54
N ALA A 438 -9.59 -24.01 21.42
CA ALA A 438 -8.33 -23.36 21.05
C ALA A 438 -7.60 -22.63 22.20
N ILE A 439 -8.05 -22.74 23.45
CA ILE A 439 -7.38 -22.12 24.63
C ILE A 439 -6.70 -23.17 25.53
N ALA A 440 -6.74 -24.43 25.20
CA ALA A 440 -6.11 -25.50 25.96
C ALA A 440 -4.83 -26.10 25.34
N ALA A 441 -4.21 -25.39 24.40
CA ALA A 441 -2.96 -25.82 23.74
C ALA A 441 -2.08 -24.59 23.42
N GLU A 442 -1.72 -23.81 24.44
CA GLU A 442 -0.54 -22.93 24.53
C GLU A 442 0.10 -23.07 25.90
#